data_2039c04319c73fa9f4450d1d93e5fa9d
#
_entry.id   2039c04319c73fa9f4450d1d93e5fa9d
#
_cell.length_a   1.000
_cell.length_b   1.000
_cell.length_c   1.000
_cell.angle_alpha   90.00
_cell.angle_beta   90.00
_cell.angle_gamma   90.00
#
_symmetry.space_group_name_H-M   'P 1'
#
loop_
_entity.id
_entity.type
_entity.pdbx_description
1 polymer ?
#
loop_
_entity_poly.entity_id
_entity_poly.type
_entity_poly.pdbx_seq_one_letter_code
_entity_poly.pdbx_strand_id
1 'polypeptide(L)'
;MRNPRLDLSGGVWRWSVVIGAGIFATTLAQSGDLDLPLRNLLTSKFQVLQLDPCVEATGALHTISQFFGIVALPWYFKFIVGVFSDSIPLLGTMRRHYVLLSATAAAALWFLAGQMQHSYLSLLAIITAMETMLVVCSTVTGALLVEVGQRLDAAGRVVAARIFVEGICAVIAGPLAGVLAGVPFGIAATVGAIVAFTVVPVAFIWLNEPQMAKYQVSAIVDVRDELRRIIRSRALWLAAGFIFVASIPQIFPTPLWSFQKCEMRLSDPTIGYLRAAGGGGSILSAMIYAVIYRWSSLRSLIALGIVGSSFGSFSYLFYYSVSAAFVIETANGFLTTLWILAMMEMAVWVAPKTAEAAAFALLMGAYNLGTAVGDYLFSDLVDWSMLGFPGIAGISAAGTLITIIFLRFLPNDLFGPLER
;
A
#
# COMPACT_ATOMS: atom_id res chain seq x y z
N MET A 1 17.83 -22.23 -14.47
CA MET A 1 16.91 -23.21 -15.11
C MET A 1 15.67 -22.48 -15.59
N ARG A 2 15.14 -22.78 -16.79
CA ARG A 2 14.00 -22.06 -17.36
C ARG A 2 12.73 -22.52 -16.65
N ASN A 3 12.05 -21.60 -15.92
CA ASN A 3 10.69 -21.80 -15.40
C ASN A 3 9.78 -22.39 -16.49
N PRO A 4 8.87 -23.30 -16.16
CA PRO A 4 7.86 -23.76 -17.12
C PRO A 4 7.13 -22.56 -17.66
N ARG A 5 7.16 -22.39 -18.98
CA ARG A 5 6.66 -21.18 -19.65
C ARG A 5 5.16 -21.08 -19.48
N LEU A 6 4.70 -19.95 -18.90
CA LEU A 6 3.28 -19.59 -18.97
C LEU A 6 2.79 -19.67 -20.42
N ASP A 7 1.57 -20.16 -20.61
CA ASP A 7 0.92 -20.14 -21.91
C ASP A 7 0.53 -18.69 -22.26
N LEU A 8 1.33 -18.03 -23.07
CA LEU A 8 1.12 -16.64 -23.50
C LEU A 8 0.24 -16.51 -24.75
N SER A 9 -0.41 -17.57 -25.20
CA SER A 9 -1.24 -17.59 -26.42
C SER A 9 -2.41 -16.60 -26.39
N GLY A 10 -2.86 -16.16 -25.22
CA GLY A 10 -3.93 -15.17 -25.05
C GLY A 10 -3.51 -13.70 -25.26
N GLY A 11 -2.24 -13.41 -25.57
CA GLY A 11 -1.73 -12.06 -25.77
C GLY A 11 -1.74 -11.17 -24.53
N VAL A 12 -1.29 -9.91 -24.70
CA VAL A 12 -1.16 -8.91 -23.61
C VAL A 12 -2.50 -8.63 -22.92
N TRP A 13 -3.60 -8.62 -23.66
CA TRP A 13 -4.95 -8.36 -23.16
C TRP A 13 -5.35 -9.33 -22.01
N ARG A 14 -5.26 -10.63 -22.26
CA ARG A 14 -5.63 -11.67 -21.26
C ARG A 14 -4.86 -11.51 -19.97
N TRP A 15 -3.56 -11.27 -20.07
CA TRP A 15 -2.69 -11.10 -18.92
C TRP A 15 -2.94 -9.78 -18.17
N SER A 16 -3.26 -8.71 -18.91
CA SER A 16 -3.67 -7.43 -18.32
C SER A 16 -4.95 -7.59 -17.49
N VAL A 17 -5.90 -8.42 -17.91
CA VAL A 17 -7.13 -8.69 -17.13
C VAL A 17 -6.82 -9.52 -15.88
N VAL A 18 -6.01 -10.57 -15.97
CA VAL A 18 -5.64 -11.39 -14.80
C VAL A 18 -4.89 -10.55 -13.74
N ILE A 19 -3.89 -9.80 -14.19
CA ILE A 19 -3.09 -8.93 -13.32
C ILE A 19 -3.98 -7.80 -12.78
N GLY A 20 -4.80 -7.18 -13.62
CA GLY A 20 -5.72 -6.12 -13.22
C GLY A 20 -6.74 -6.59 -12.17
N ALA A 21 -7.33 -7.78 -12.33
CA ALA A 21 -8.23 -8.35 -11.35
C ALA A 21 -7.52 -8.64 -10.01
N GLY A 22 -6.27 -9.14 -10.06
CA GLY A 22 -5.47 -9.36 -8.86
C GLY A 22 -5.15 -8.06 -8.13
N ILE A 23 -4.77 -7.02 -8.85
CA ILE A 23 -4.50 -5.69 -8.29
C ILE A 23 -5.80 -5.10 -7.70
N PHE A 24 -6.90 -5.14 -8.45
CA PHE A 24 -8.20 -4.65 -7.99
C PHE A 24 -8.63 -5.34 -6.69
N ALA A 25 -8.62 -6.69 -6.67
CA ALA A 25 -9.02 -7.46 -5.51
C ALA A 25 -8.14 -7.18 -4.29
N THR A 26 -6.81 -7.12 -4.48
CA THR A 26 -5.88 -6.93 -3.36
C THR A 26 -5.79 -5.49 -2.89
N THR A 27 -6.02 -4.50 -3.74
CA THR A 27 -6.02 -3.09 -3.35
C THR A 27 -7.33 -2.73 -2.65
N LEU A 28 -8.47 -2.99 -3.29
CA LEU A 28 -9.75 -2.54 -2.76
C LEU A 28 -10.25 -3.36 -1.54
N ALA A 29 -9.77 -4.60 -1.35
CA ALA A 29 -10.13 -5.42 -0.19
C ALA A 29 -9.20 -5.24 1.02
N GLN A 30 -8.19 -4.37 0.94
CA GLN A 30 -7.33 -4.07 2.09
C GLN A 30 -8.11 -3.39 3.22
N SER A 31 -7.73 -3.68 4.46
CA SER A 31 -8.29 -3.00 5.63
C SER A 31 -8.03 -1.49 5.62
N GLY A 32 -6.97 -1.04 4.96
CA GLY A 32 -6.66 0.38 4.79
C GLY A 32 -7.64 1.12 3.88
N ASP A 33 -8.17 0.45 2.84
CA ASP A 33 -9.15 1.03 1.92
C ASP A 33 -10.59 0.91 2.44
N LEU A 34 -10.88 -0.12 3.24
CA LEU A 34 -12.15 -0.30 3.97
C LEU A 34 -12.02 0.08 5.46
N ASP A 35 -11.16 1.04 5.80
CA ASP A 35 -10.84 1.38 7.18
C ASP A 35 -11.98 2.08 7.92
N LEU A 36 -12.82 2.89 7.25
CA LEU A 36 -13.91 3.62 7.91
C LEU A 36 -14.89 2.69 8.64
N PRO A 37 -15.41 1.59 8.05
CA PRO A 37 -16.19 0.61 8.79
C PRO A 37 -15.45 -0.02 9.97
N LEU A 38 -14.13 -0.30 9.81
CA LEU A 38 -13.30 -0.85 10.89
C LEU A 38 -13.06 0.17 12.01
N ARG A 39 -12.78 1.43 11.68
CA ARG A 39 -12.63 2.52 12.66
C ARG A 39 -13.92 2.71 13.46
N ASN A 40 -15.07 2.73 12.79
CA ASN A 40 -16.36 2.84 13.45
C ASN A 40 -16.64 1.63 14.35
N LEU A 41 -16.30 0.41 13.90
CA LEU A 41 -16.42 -0.79 14.73
C LEU A 41 -15.53 -0.71 15.97
N LEU A 42 -14.26 -0.31 15.83
CA LEU A 42 -13.33 -0.14 16.93
C LEU A 42 -13.86 0.88 17.94
N THR A 43 -14.29 2.06 17.47
CA THR A 43 -14.79 3.12 18.36
C THR A 43 -16.14 2.78 18.97
N SER A 44 -17.08 2.19 18.24
CA SER A 44 -18.43 1.88 18.76
C SER A 44 -18.46 0.71 19.74
N LYS A 45 -17.66 -0.34 19.50
CA LYS A 45 -17.60 -1.53 20.39
C LYS A 45 -16.66 -1.36 21.56
N PHE A 46 -15.61 -0.58 21.41
CA PHE A 46 -14.66 -0.29 22.49
C PHE A 46 -15.00 0.97 23.29
N GLN A 47 -16.13 1.63 23.02
CA GLN A 47 -16.71 2.59 23.96
C GLN A 47 -16.83 2.03 25.38
N VAL A 48 -16.98 0.71 25.54
CA VAL A 48 -16.92 0.02 26.84
C VAL A 48 -15.57 0.22 27.53
N LEU A 49 -14.50 0.49 26.78
CA LEU A 49 -13.17 0.86 27.28
C LEU A 49 -12.95 2.38 27.34
N GLN A 50 -14.01 3.19 27.11
CA GLN A 50 -13.96 4.67 27.11
C GLN A 50 -12.99 5.26 26.06
N LEU A 51 -12.72 4.55 24.97
CA LEU A 51 -11.91 5.04 23.85
C LEU A 51 -12.79 5.83 22.87
N ASP A 52 -13.14 7.04 23.21
CA ASP A 52 -13.80 7.97 22.27
C ASP A 52 -12.71 8.79 21.57
N PRO A 53 -12.59 8.68 20.22
CA PRO A 53 -11.60 9.45 19.47
C PRO A 53 -11.86 10.96 19.49
N CYS A 54 -13.06 11.37 19.93
CA CYS A 54 -13.46 12.79 20.01
C CYS A 54 -13.26 13.40 21.40
N VAL A 55 -12.74 12.61 22.34
CA VAL A 55 -12.35 13.10 23.66
C VAL A 55 -10.83 13.12 23.76
N GLU A 56 -10.28 14.29 24.08
CA GLU A 56 -8.82 14.45 24.24
C GLU A 56 -8.24 13.54 25.33
N ALA A 57 -6.99 13.14 25.14
CA ALA A 57 -6.19 12.37 26.10
C ALA A 57 -6.76 10.98 26.50
N THR A 58 -7.56 10.36 25.63
CA THR A 58 -8.09 9.00 25.90
C THR A 58 -7.16 7.88 25.47
N GLY A 59 -6.13 8.16 24.67
CA GLY A 59 -5.30 7.15 24.00
C GLY A 59 -6.02 6.40 22.88
N ALA A 60 -7.16 6.91 22.42
CA ALA A 60 -7.97 6.27 21.39
C ALA A 60 -7.25 6.25 20.04
N LEU A 61 -6.64 7.35 19.65
CA LEU A 61 -5.91 7.47 18.36
C LEU A 61 -4.68 6.58 18.36
N HIS A 62 -3.94 6.57 19.47
CA HIS A 62 -2.81 5.67 19.69
C HIS A 62 -3.23 4.20 19.50
N THR A 63 -4.32 3.77 20.12
CA THR A 63 -4.81 2.38 20.03
C THR A 63 -5.29 2.03 18.62
N ILE A 64 -5.95 2.98 17.91
CA ILE A 64 -6.41 2.78 16.53
C ILE A 64 -5.22 2.68 15.57
N SER A 65 -4.25 3.58 15.67
CA SER A 65 -3.05 3.53 14.82
C SER A 65 -2.21 2.28 15.09
N GLN A 66 -2.11 1.86 16.35
CA GLN A 66 -1.46 0.61 16.72
C GLN A 66 -2.17 -0.61 16.12
N PHE A 67 -3.51 -0.64 16.14
CA PHE A 67 -4.29 -1.70 15.51
C PHE A 67 -3.94 -1.80 14.01
N PHE A 68 -4.05 -0.70 13.25
CA PHE A 68 -3.76 -0.70 11.82
C PHE A 68 -2.27 -0.98 11.53
N GLY A 69 -1.35 -0.50 12.37
CA GLY A 69 0.07 -0.80 12.28
C GLY A 69 0.39 -2.28 12.41
N ILE A 70 -0.26 -3.00 13.35
CA ILE A 70 -0.11 -4.45 13.53
C ILE A 70 -0.77 -5.21 12.39
N VAL A 71 -1.97 -4.82 11.98
CA VAL A 71 -2.70 -5.42 10.84
C VAL A 71 -1.87 -5.33 9.55
N ALA A 72 -1.12 -4.25 9.37
CA ALA A 72 -0.25 -4.05 8.20
C ALA A 72 1.11 -4.78 8.28
N LEU A 73 1.44 -5.48 9.37
CA LEU A 73 2.71 -6.23 9.50
C LEU A 73 3.06 -7.10 8.29
N PRO A 74 2.13 -7.86 7.69
CA PRO A 74 2.43 -8.68 6.52
C PRO A 74 2.96 -7.86 5.32
N TRP A 75 2.52 -6.61 5.17
CA TRP A 75 2.97 -5.72 4.09
C TRP A 75 4.42 -5.24 4.27
N TYR A 76 4.91 -5.14 5.51
CA TYR A 76 6.30 -4.78 5.79
C TYR A 76 7.27 -5.90 5.43
N PHE A 77 6.82 -7.15 5.57
CA PHE A 77 7.60 -8.36 5.30
C PHE A 77 7.24 -9.04 3.97
N LYS A 78 6.57 -8.33 3.06
CA LYS A 78 6.12 -8.83 1.76
C LYS A 78 7.22 -9.53 0.95
N PHE A 79 8.47 -9.10 1.09
CA PHE A 79 9.62 -9.72 0.43
C PHE A 79 9.82 -11.20 0.80
N ILE A 80 9.48 -11.60 2.03
CA ILE A 80 9.55 -12.99 2.46
C ILE A 80 8.59 -13.85 1.62
N VAL A 81 7.36 -13.37 1.44
CA VAL A 81 6.35 -14.04 0.61
C VAL A 81 6.84 -14.17 -0.84
N GLY A 82 7.50 -13.12 -1.38
CA GLY A 82 8.10 -13.15 -2.72
C GLY A 82 9.10 -14.29 -2.87
N VAL A 83 10.06 -14.37 -1.95
CA VAL A 83 11.07 -15.44 -1.93
C VAL A 83 10.44 -16.84 -1.86
N PHE A 84 9.42 -17.01 -1.00
CA PHE A 84 8.73 -18.31 -0.89
C PHE A 84 7.96 -18.67 -2.16
N SER A 85 7.22 -17.72 -2.72
CA SER A 85 6.41 -17.98 -3.93
C SER A 85 7.24 -18.23 -5.18
N ASP A 86 8.47 -17.71 -5.23
CA ASP A 86 9.40 -17.92 -6.34
C ASP A 86 10.12 -19.27 -6.24
N SER A 87 10.19 -19.85 -5.05
CA SER A 87 11.00 -21.03 -4.76
C SER A 87 10.19 -22.30 -4.56
N ILE A 88 8.95 -22.21 -4.02
CA ILE A 88 8.15 -23.34 -3.61
C ILE A 88 6.90 -23.42 -4.48
N PRO A 89 6.77 -24.44 -5.36
CA PRO A 89 5.54 -24.66 -6.11
C PRO A 89 4.42 -25.16 -5.18
N LEU A 90 3.27 -24.49 -5.23
CA LEU A 90 2.09 -24.88 -4.49
C LEU A 90 1.19 -25.73 -5.40
N LEU A 91 0.89 -26.95 -4.99
CA LEU A 91 0.11 -27.92 -5.78
C LEU A 91 0.57 -28.07 -7.25
N GLY A 92 1.90 -27.96 -7.45
CA GLY A 92 2.52 -28.10 -8.76
C GLY A 92 2.52 -26.86 -9.64
N THR A 93 2.10 -25.70 -9.15
CA THR A 93 2.19 -24.42 -9.88
C THR A 93 2.89 -23.34 -9.04
N MET A 94 3.56 -22.38 -9.70
CA MET A 94 4.28 -21.31 -9.01
C MET A 94 3.38 -20.12 -8.70
N ARG A 95 2.33 -19.89 -9.47
CA ARG A 95 1.50 -18.68 -9.37
C ARG A 95 0.01 -18.98 -9.15
N ARG A 96 -0.54 -19.90 -9.96
CA ARG A 96 -2.00 -20.15 -10.01
C ARG A 96 -2.60 -20.48 -8.66
N HIS A 97 -2.09 -21.50 -7.99
CA HIS A 97 -2.66 -21.95 -6.72
C HIS A 97 -2.41 -20.98 -5.57
N TYR A 98 -1.32 -20.22 -5.62
CA TYR A 98 -1.10 -19.13 -4.66
C TYR A 98 -2.21 -18.08 -4.75
N VAL A 99 -2.53 -17.60 -5.96
CA VAL A 99 -3.60 -16.60 -6.16
C VAL A 99 -4.95 -17.16 -5.76
N LEU A 100 -5.30 -18.38 -6.22
CA LEU A 100 -6.60 -18.99 -5.94
C LEU A 100 -6.83 -19.23 -4.45
N LEU A 101 -5.87 -19.84 -3.76
CA LEU A 101 -6.00 -20.18 -2.35
C LEU A 101 -5.94 -18.94 -1.45
N SER A 102 -5.01 -18.01 -1.71
CA SER A 102 -4.88 -16.82 -0.88
C SER A 102 -6.08 -15.89 -1.03
N ALA A 103 -6.57 -15.65 -2.25
CA ALA A 103 -7.75 -14.81 -2.46
C ALA A 103 -9.03 -15.45 -1.88
N THR A 104 -9.19 -16.77 -2.02
CA THR A 104 -10.32 -17.51 -1.41
C THR A 104 -10.23 -17.44 0.11
N ALA A 105 -9.04 -17.63 0.69
CA ALA A 105 -8.84 -17.53 2.13
C ALA A 105 -9.08 -16.10 2.65
N ALA A 106 -8.62 -15.08 1.95
CA ALA A 106 -8.89 -13.69 2.30
C ALA A 106 -10.39 -13.38 2.29
N ALA A 107 -11.11 -13.82 1.25
CA ALA A 107 -12.56 -13.67 1.16
C ALA A 107 -13.28 -14.39 2.32
N ALA A 108 -12.88 -15.62 2.63
CA ALA A 108 -13.45 -16.38 3.74
C ALA A 108 -13.19 -15.70 5.11
N LEU A 109 -11.98 -15.15 5.31
CA LEU A 109 -11.63 -14.43 6.53
C LEU A 109 -12.39 -13.11 6.66
N TRP A 110 -12.59 -12.35 5.57
CA TRP A 110 -13.47 -11.19 5.56
C TRP A 110 -14.89 -11.54 5.95
N PHE A 111 -15.46 -12.58 5.29
CA PHE A 111 -16.82 -13.04 5.60
C PHE A 111 -16.95 -13.47 7.06
N LEU A 112 -15.99 -14.25 7.56
CA LEU A 112 -15.95 -14.72 8.95
C LEU A 112 -15.83 -13.54 9.91
N ALA A 113 -15.00 -12.53 9.61
CA ALA A 113 -14.90 -11.32 10.40
C ALA A 113 -16.25 -10.60 10.54
N GLY A 114 -17.10 -10.63 9.52
CA GLY A 114 -18.44 -10.06 9.58
C GLY A 114 -19.44 -10.79 10.46
N GLN A 115 -19.23 -12.10 10.70
CA GLN A 115 -20.17 -12.98 11.44
C GLN A 115 -19.80 -13.16 12.92
N MET A 116 -18.56 -12.85 13.30
CA MET A 116 -18.08 -13.12 14.67
C MET A 116 -18.53 -12.05 15.66
N GLN A 117 -18.62 -12.45 16.95
CA GLN A 117 -18.57 -11.49 18.04
C GLN A 117 -17.12 -11.01 18.22
N HIS A 118 -16.91 -9.70 18.18
CA HIS A 118 -15.56 -9.13 18.19
C HIS A 118 -15.11 -8.79 19.60
N SER A 119 -13.91 -9.27 19.96
CA SER A 119 -13.04 -8.64 20.94
C SER A 119 -11.89 -7.97 20.17
N TYR A 120 -11.13 -7.09 20.82
CA TYR A 120 -9.96 -6.45 20.19
C TYR A 120 -9.00 -7.49 19.61
N LEU A 121 -8.64 -8.53 20.39
CA LEU A 121 -7.69 -9.56 19.96
C LEU A 121 -8.24 -10.44 18.83
N SER A 122 -9.53 -10.81 18.87
CA SER A 122 -10.11 -11.63 17.81
C SER A 122 -10.21 -10.87 16.50
N LEU A 123 -10.57 -9.57 16.55
CA LEU A 123 -10.61 -8.70 15.38
C LEU A 123 -9.20 -8.48 14.82
N LEU A 124 -8.23 -8.17 15.69
CA LEU A 124 -6.84 -8.00 15.29
C LEU A 124 -6.30 -9.26 14.61
N ALA A 125 -6.52 -10.43 15.18
CA ALA A 125 -6.04 -11.70 14.64
C ALA A 125 -6.66 -12.02 13.28
N ILE A 126 -7.98 -11.88 13.13
CA ILE A 126 -8.66 -12.24 11.89
C ILE A 126 -8.33 -11.26 10.75
N ILE A 127 -8.26 -9.95 11.03
CA ILE A 127 -7.90 -8.96 10.02
C ILE A 127 -6.42 -9.09 9.64
N THR A 128 -5.51 -9.34 10.57
CA THR A 128 -4.09 -9.61 10.25
C THR A 128 -3.92 -10.89 9.41
N ALA A 129 -4.68 -11.94 9.71
CA ALA A 129 -4.68 -13.17 8.92
C ALA A 129 -5.20 -12.91 7.49
N MET A 130 -6.27 -12.13 7.35
CA MET A 130 -6.84 -11.72 6.08
C MET A 130 -5.83 -10.89 5.26
N GLU A 131 -5.18 -9.90 5.87
CA GLU A 131 -4.12 -9.10 5.23
C GLU A 131 -2.95 -9.98 4.79
N THR A 132 -2.56 -10.97 5.58
CA THR A 132 -1.53 -11.93 5.19
C THR A 132 -1.90 -12.65 3.89
N MET A 133 -3.14 -13.06 3.74
CA MET A 133 -3.62 -13.71 2.51
C MET A 133 -3.64 -12.73 1.33
N LEU A 134 -4.07 -11.47 1.54
CA LEU A 134 -4.01 -10.44 0.50
C LEU A 134 -2.57 -10.12 0.08
N VAL A 135 -1.62 -10.08 1.01
CA VAL A 135 -0.19 -9.89 0.71
C VAL A 135 0.35 -11.02 -0.16
N VAL A 136 -0.03 -12.28 0.12
CA VAL A 136 0.34 -13.42 -0.72
C VAL A 136 -0.20 -13.23 -2.14
N CYS A 137 -1.50 -12.93 -2.28
CA CYS A 137 -2.14 -12.68 -3.58
C CYS A 137 -1.48 -11.53 -4.33
N SER A 138 -1.27 -10.39 -3.67
CA SER A 138 -0.64 -9.19 -4.23
C SER A 138 0.81 -9.43 -4.69
N THR A 139 1.58 -10.17 -3.90
CA THR A 139 2.98 -10.46 -4.22
C THR A 139 3.09 -11.33 -5.46
N VAL A 140 2.27 -12.38 -5.53
CA VAL A 140 2.24 -13.29 -6.69
C VAL A 140 1.71 -12.58 -7.94
N THR A 141 0.70 -11.72 -7.81
CA THR A 141 0.20 -10.89 -8.91
C THR A 141 1.28 -9.92 -9.41
N GLY A 142 2.06 -9.33 -8.51
CA GLY A 142 3.22 -8.50 -8.86
C GLY A 142 4.29 -9.27 -9.61
N ALA A 143 4.60 -10.52 -9.20
CA ALA A 143 5.53 -11.38 -9.90
C ALA A 143 5.04 -11.76 -11.31
N LEU A 144 3.73 -12.03 -11.48
CA LEU A 144 3.12 -12.24 -12.80
C LEU A 144 3.28 -11.01 -13.70
N LEU A 145 3.11 -9.81 -13.15
CA LEU A 145 3.28 -8.56 -13.88
C LEU A 145 4.69 -8.44 -14.46
N VAL A 146 5.71 -8.69 -13.64
CA VAL A 146 7.12 -8.64 -14.08
C VAL A 146 7.37 -9.71 -15.15
N GLU A 147 6.96 -10.95 -14.90
CA GLU A 147 7.19 -12.08 -15.80
C GLU A 147 6.51 -11.87 -17.17
N VAL A 148 5.26 -11.46 -17.18
CA VAL A 148 4.50 -11.18 -18.41
C VAL A 148 5.06 -9.97 -19.15
N GLY A 149 5.39 -8.91 -18.43
CA GLY A 149 5.99 -7.70 -19.00
C GLY A 149 7.30 -7.97 -19.74
N GLN A 150 8.17 -8.77 -19.13
CA GLN A 150 9.45 -9.16 -19.74
C GLN A 150 9.27 -10.09 -20.95
N ARG A 151 8.39 -11.11 -20.84
CA ARG A 151 8.22 -12.11 -21.92
C ARG A 151 7.49 -11.58 -23.16
N LEU A 152 6.58 -10.63 -22.99
CA LEU A 152 5.81 -10.04 -24.08
C LEU A 152 6.42 -8.74 -24.63
N ASP A 153 7.59 -8.33 -24.10
CA ASP A 153 8.20 -7.02 -24.38
C ASP A 153 7.17 -5.87 -24.23
N ALA A 154 6.32 -6.00 -23.19
CA ALA A 154 5.18 -5.13 -22.96
C ALA A 154 5.20 -4.54 -21.54
N ALA A 155 6.38 -4.47 -20.90
CA ALA A 155 6.52 -4.05 -19.51
C ALA A 155 5.82 -2.71 -19.23
N GLY A 156 6.02 -1.70 -20.11
CA GLY A 156 5.38 -0.40 -19.97
C GLY A 156 3.85 -0.45 -20.04
N ARG A 157 3.27 -1.32 -20.88
CA ARG A 157 1.81 -1.48 -20.97
C ARG A 157 1.21 -2.14 -19.73
N VAL A 158 1.88 -3.16 -19.22
CA VAL A 158 1.41 -3.92 -18.04
C VAL A 158 1.51 -3.05 -16.79
N VAL A 159 2.60 -2.27 -16.64
CA VAL A 159 2.76 -1.28 -15.55
C VAL A 159 1.71 -0.17 -15.67
N ALA A 160 1.46 0.36 -16.86
CA ALA A 160 0.43 1.37 -17.08
C ALA A 160 -0.98 0.84 -16.71
N ALA A 161 -1.29 -0.40 -17.07
CA ALA A 161 -2.54 -1.05 -16.70
C ALA A 161 -2.66 -1.21 -15.17
N ARG A 162 -1.56 -1.55 -14.48
CA ARG A 162 -1.51 -1.59 -13.02
C ARG A 162 -1.85 -0.24 -12.40
N ILE A 163 -1.13 0.81 -12.78
CA ILE A 163 -1.34 2.17 -12.24
C ILE A 163 -2.78 2.64 -12.50
N PHE A 164 -3.33 2.33 -13.68
CA PHE A 164 -4.71 2.66 -14.02
C PHE A 164 -5.71 1.97 -13.07
N VAL A 165 -5.53 0.67 -12.79
CA VAL A 165 -6.40 -0.08 -11.87
C VAL A 165 -6.26 0.43 -10.43
N GLU A 166 -5.04 0.69 -9.96
CA GLU A 166 -4.79 1.27 -8.63
C GLU A 166 -5.46 2.66 -8.50
N GLY A 167 -5.39 3.48 -9.53
CA GLY A 167 -6.07 4.78 -9.57
C GLY A 167 -7.60 4.66 -9.50
N ILE A 168 -8.18 3.70 -10.23
CA ILE A 168 -9.62 3.41 -10.13
C ILE A 168 -9.97 2.97 -8.71
N CYS A 169 -9.18 2.07 -8.10
CA CYS A 169 -9.39 1.63 -6.72
C CYS A 169 -9.37 2.83 -5.76
N ALA A 170 -8.39 3.72 -5.88
CA ALA A 170 -8.27 4.90 -5.01
C ALA A 170 -9.50 5.83 -5.09
N VAL A 171 -10.08 5.99 -6.29
CA VAL A 171 -11.31 6.80 -6.48
C VAL A 171 -12.55 6.09 -5.92
N ILE A 172 -12.62 4.76 -6.01
CA ILE A 172 -13.78 3.97 -5.56
C ILE A 172 -13.73 3.71 -4.05
N ALA A 173 -12.55 3.41 -3.51
CA ALA A 173 -12.35 2.97 -2.13
C ALA A 173 -12.93 3.95 -1.10
N GLY A 174 -12.67 5.25 -1.27
CA GLY A 174 -13.15 6.28 -0.35
C GLY A 174 -14.68 6.33 -0.23
N PRO A 175 -15.43 6.58 -1.32
CA PRO A 175 -16.89 6.58 -1.29
C PRO A 175 -17.49 5.26 -0.84
N LEU A 176 -16.90 4.12 -1.27
CA LEU A 176 -17.33 2.80 -0.84
C LEU A 176 -17.19 2.64 0.67
N ALA A 177 -16.02 2.95 1.23
CA ALA A 177 -15.79 2.89 2.67
C ALA A 177 -16.72 3.83 3.44
N GLY A 178 -16.95 5.06 2.91
CA GLY A 178 -17.85 6.03 3.52
C GLY A 178 -19.29 5.57 3.59
N VAL A 179 -19.81 4.93 2.53
CA VAL A 179 -21.15 4.33 2.52
C VAL A 179 -21.21 3.12 3.43
N LEU A 180 -20.20 2.25 3.39
CA LEU A 180 -20.14 1.03 4.20
C LEU A 180 -19.96 1.33 5.70
N ALA A 181 -19.44 2.49 6.06
CA ALA A 181 -19.33 2.92 7.45
C ALA A 181 -20.71 3.18 8.11
N GLY A 182 -21.75 3.46 7.28
CA GLY A 182 -23.13 3.68 7.75
C GLY A 182 -23.97 2.40 7.88
N VAL A 183 -23.44 1.23 7.53
CA VAL A 183 -24.15 -0.05 7.60
C VAL A 183 -23.53 -0.99 8.63
N PRO A 184 -24.24 -2.05 9.08
CA PRO A 184 -23.65 -3.04 9.98
C PRO A 184 -22.35 -3.63 9.41
N PHE A 185 -21.34 -3.80 10.26
CA PHE A 185 -20.00 -4.27 9.84
C PHE A 185 -20.04 -5.58 9.05
N GLY A 186 -20.98 -6.49 9.36
CA GLY A 186 -21.17 -7.73 8.59
C GLY A 186 -21.45 -7.51 7.10
N ILE A 187 -22.15 -6.42 6.74
CA ILE A 187 -22.38 -6.05 5.33
C ILE A 187 -21.07 -5.54 4.71
N ALA A 188 -20.37 -4.64 5.38
CA ALA A 188 -19.09 -4.12 4.92
C ALA A 188 -18.05 -5.26 4.71
N ALA A 189 -17.98 -6.17 5.66
CA ALA A 189 -17.10 -7.35 5.59
C ALA A 189 -17.50 -8.30 4.43
N THR A 190 -18.81 -8.45 4.16
CA THR A 190 -19.29 -9.23 3.03
C THR A 190 -18.89 -8.60 1.69
N VAL A 191 -18.97 -7.27 1.58
CA VAL A 191 -18.49 -6.54 0.40
C VAL A 191 -16.98 -6.76 0.23
N GLY A 192 -16.19 -6.62 1.29
CA GLY A 192 -14.75 -6.91 1.27
C GLY A 192 -14.47 -8.35 0.81
N ALA A 193 -15.26 -9.33 1.29
CA ALA A 193 -15.16 -10.73 0.86
C ALA A 193 -15.45 -10.89 -0.64
N ILE A 194 -16.50 -10.26 -1.16
CA ILE A 194 -16.85 -10.28 -2.58
C ILE A 194 -15.73 -9.69 -3.41
N VAL A 195 -15.21 -8.53 -3.01
CA VAL A 195 -14.11 -7.85 -3.71
C VAL A 195 -12.86 -8.75 -3.73
N ALA A 196 -12.45 -9.31 -2.59
CA ALA A 196 -11.30 -10.22 -2.52
C ALA A 196 -11.50 -11.46 -3.43
N PHE A 197 -12.73 -11.96 -3.56
CA PHE A 197 -13.04 -13.11 -4.36
C PHE A 197 -13.07 -12.86 -5.87
N THR A 198 -13.14 -11.59 -6.32
CA THR A 198 -13.26 -11.25 -7.76
C THR A 198 -12.13 -11.79 -8.62
N VAL A 199 -10.93 -11.92 -8.08
CA VAL A 199 -9.78 -12.50 -8.81
C VAL A 199 -9.86 -14.01 -8.98
N VAL A 200 -10.60 -14.72 -8.13
CA VAL A 200 -10.65 -16.19 -8.13
C VAL A 200 -11.22 -16.76 -9.46
N PRO A 201 -12.41 -16.36 -9.93
CA PRO A 201 -12.91 -16.85 -11.22
C PRO A 201 -12.01 -16.43 -12.39
N VAL A 202 -11.44 -15.25 -12.36
CA VAL A 202 -10.52 -14.75 -13.40
C VAL A 202 -9.25 -15.61 -13.45
N ALA A 203 -8.63 -15.85 -12.30
CA ALA A 203 -7.44 -16.70 -12.21
C ALA A 203 -7.74 -18.16 -12.54
N PHE A 204 -8.90 -18.67 -12.13
CA PHE A 204 -9.31 -20.04 -12.42
C PHE A 204 -9.45 -20.29 -13.92
N ILE A 205 -10.07 -19.37 -14.66
CA ILE A 205 -10.33 -19.50 -16.09
C ILE A 205 -9.09 -19.17 -16.92
N TRP A 206 -8.36 -18.14 -16.59
CA TRP A 206 -7.35 -17.56 -17.48
C TRP A 206 -5.90 -17.76 -17.02
N LEU A 207 -5.64 -18.06 -15.75
CA LEU A 207 -4.29 -18.32 -15.28
C LEU A 207 -3.95 -19.81 -15.46
N ASN A 208 -3.65 -20.20 -16.70
CA ASN A 208 -3.21 -21.56 -17.01
C ASN A 208 -1.69 -21.65 -16.91
N GLU A 209 -1.22 -22.45 -15.99
CA GLU A 209 0.19 -22.71 -15.73
C GLU A 209 0.46 -24.21 -15.82
N PRO A 210 1.50 -24.64 -16.58
CA PRO A 210 1.86 -26.05 -16.68
C PRO A 210 2.30 -26.60 -15.31
N GLN A 211 1.88 -27.80 -15.00
CA GLN A 211 2.26 -28.46 -13.76
C GLN A 211 3.76 -28.82 -13.76
N MET A 212 4.43 -28.50 -12.66
CA MET A 212 5.84 -28.87 -12.44
C MET A 212 5.92 -30.30 -11.91
N ALA A 213 6.64 -31.14 -12.62
CA ALA A 213 6.70 -32.58 -12.34
C ALA A 213 7.45 -32.99 -11.06
N LYS A 214 8.30 -32.13 -10.47
CA LYS A 214 9.04 -32.44 -9.22
C LYS A 214 9.54 -31.17 -8.50
N TYR A 215 9.44 -31.22 -7.18
CA TYR A 215 10.10 -30.34 -6.22
C TYR A 215 11.63 -30.49 -6.37
N GLN A 216 12.33 -29.41 -6.73
CA GLN A 216 13.79 -29.46 -6.81
C GLN A 216 14.40 -28.84 -5.54
N VAL A 217 15.22 -29.60 -4.84
CA VAL A 217 16.01 -29.17 -3.67
C VAL A 217 16.93 -27.98 -4.00
N SER A 218 17.29 -27.78 -5.28
CA SER A 218 18.02 -26.62 -5.76
C SER A 218 17.33 -25.26 -5.50
N ALA A 219 15.99 -25.23 -5.40
CA ALA A 219 15.25 -24.02 -5.14
C ALA A 219 15.60 -23.38 -3.77
N ILE A 220 15.87 -24.20 -2.75
CA ILE A 220 16.25 -23.72 -1.41
C ILE A 220 17.65 -23.05 -1.44
N VAL A 221 18.55 -23.53 -2.28
CA VAL A 221 19.89 -22.96 -2.44
C VAL A 221 19.79 -21.60 -3.14
N ASP A 222 18.94 -21.49 -4.16
CA ASP A 222 18.71 -20.24 -4.89
C ASP A 222 18.12 -19.16 -3.98
N VAL A 223 17.16 -19.50 -3.10
CA VAL A 223 16.59 -18.62 -2.05
C VAL A 223 17.67 -18.06 -1.13
N ARG A 224 18.54 -18.93 -0.62
CA ARG A 224 19.61 -18.53 0.30
C ARG A 224 20.57 -17.54 -0.35
N ASP A 225 20.92 -17.77 -1.61
CA ASP A 225 21.84 -16.90 -2.33
C ASP A 225 21.19 -15.56 -2.70
N GLU A 226 19.89 -15.55 -3.00
CA GLU A 226 19.12 -14.33 -3.23
C GLU A 226 19.02 -13.48 -1.97
N LEU A 227 18.62 -14.06 -0.85
CA LEU A 227 18.61 -13.38 0.46
C LEU A 227 19.98 -12.84 0.84
N ARG A 228 21.06 -13.62 0.61
CA ARG A 228 22.43 -13.19 0.90
C ARG A 228 22.84 -11.97 0.08
N ARG A 229 22.41 -11.88 -1.19
CA ARG A 229 22.66 -10.70 -2.05
C ARG A 229 21.94 -9.47 -1.55
N ILE A 230 20.66 -9.61 -1.19
CA ILE A 230 19.85 -8.52 -0.61
C ILE A 230 20.50 -8.01 0.68
N ILE A 231 20.82 -8.91 1.62
CA ILE A 231 21.41 -8.56 2.92
C ILE A 231 22.76 -7.85 2.75
N ARG A 232 23.56 -8.22 1.73
CA ARG A 232 24.88 -7.65 1.48
C ARG A 232 24.89 -6.37 0.65
N SER A 233 23.76 -5.99 0.06
CA SER A 233 23.68 -4.79 -0.77
C SER A 233 23.61 -3.53 0.09
N ARG A 234 24.73 -2.85 0.28
CA ARG A 234 24.80 -1.58 1.01
C ARG A 234 23.91 -0.51 0.38
N ALA A 235 23.86 -0.43 -0.95
CA ALA A 235 23.03 0.51 -1.69
C ALA A 235 21.54 0.31 -1.37
N LEU A 236 21.08 -0.94 -1.36
CA LEU A 236 19.69 -1.28 -1.05
C LEU A 236 19.29 -0.88 0.38
N TRP A 237 20.18 -1.11 1.36
CA TRP A 237 19.90 -0.73 2.75
C TRP A 237 19.95 0.78 2.99
N LEU A 238 20.82 1.50 2.28
CA LEU A 238 20.82 2.98 2.32
C LEU A 238 19.55 3.55 1.72
N ALA A 239 19.09 3.00 0.59
CA ALA A 239 17.82 3.40 -0.01
C ALA A 239 16.63 3.06 0.90
N ALA A 240 16.58 1.86 1.48
CA ALA A 240 15.53 1.44 2.41
C ALA A 240 15.49 2.35 3.65
N GLY A 241 16.64 2.65 4.24
CA GLY A 241 16.74 3.56 5.39
C GLY A 241 16.29 4.97 5.05
N PHE A 242 16.67 5.49 3.89
CA PHE A 242 16.22 6.80 3.42
C PHE A 242 14.70 6.83 3.21
N ILE A 243 14.15 5.84 2.49
CA ILE A 243 12.72 5.72 2.25
C ILE A 243 11.97 5.65 3.58
N PHE A 244 12.41 4.79 4.49
CA PHE A 244 11.81 4.66 5.82
C PHE A 244 11.74 5.99 6.56
N VAL A 245 12.88 6.66 6.73
CA VAL A 245 12.97 7.93 7.46
C VAL A 245 12.17 9.04 6.78
N ALA A 246 12.23 9.12 5.44
CA ALA A 246 11.53 10.14 4.68
C ALA A 246 10.00 9.93 4.67
N SER A 247 9.51 8.71 4.91
CA SER A 247 8.09 8.40 4.93
C SER A 247 7.42 8.66 6.28
N ILE A 248 8.18 8.67 7.38
CA ILE A 248 7.64 8.90 8.74
C ILE A 248 6.81 10.19 8.83
N PRO A 249 7.29 11.36 8.40
CA PRO A 249 6.57 12.60 8.64
C PRO A 249 5.48 12.91 7.61
N GLN A 250 5.29 12.08 6.58
CA GLN A 250 4.45 12.46 5.43
C GLN A 250 2.97 12.09 5.55
N ILE A 251 2.63 11.05 6.30
CA ILE A 251 1.28 10.48 6.31
C ILE A 251 0.83 10.25 7.75
N PHE A 252 -0.37 10.75 8.07
CA PHE A 252 -0.99 10.64 9.39
C PHE A 252 -2.51 10.40 9.25
N PRO A 253 -2.94 9.26 8.67
CA PRO A 253 -4.34 9.01 8.36
C PRO A 253 -5.24 8.93 9.59
N THR A 254 -4.73 8.49 10.74
CA THR A 254 -5.52 8.38 11.97
C THR A 254 -5.80 9.75 12.61
N PRO A 255 -4.81 10.64 12.82
CA PRO A 255 -5.05 12.02 13.23
C PRO A 255 -5.97 12.81 12.28
N LEU A 256 -5.76 12.68 10.96
CA LEU A 256 -6.59 13.34 9.96
C LEU A 256 -8.05 12.87 10.04
N TRP A 257 -8.27 11.56 10.12
CA TRP A 257 -9.62 11.00 10.28
C TRP A 257 -10.31 11.52 11.55
N SER A 258 -9.60 11.57 12.68
CA SER A 258 -10.13 12.10 13.93
C SER A 258 -10.52 13.57 13.78
N PHE A 259 -9.64 14.39 13.23
CA PHE A 259 -9.90 15.81 12.96
C PHE A 259 -11.15 16.00 12.08
N GLN A 260 -11.25 15.25 10.97
CA GLN A 260 -12.41 15.28 10.08
C GLN A 260 -13.71 14.86 10.79
N LYS A 261 -13.64 13.81 11.62
CA LYS A 261 -14.80 13.24 12.30
C LYS A 261 -15.24 14.07 13.49
N CYS A 262 -14.31 14.51 14.33
CA CYS A 262 -14.57 15.09 15.64
C CYS A 262 -14.61 16.63 15.60
N GLU A 263 -13.64 17.29 15.00
CA GLU A 263 -13.55 18.74 14.97
C GLU A 263 -14.41 19.31 13.83
N MET A 264 -14.24 18.79 12.61
CA MET A 264 -15.05 19.23 11.47
C MET A 264 -16.46 18.62 11.43
N ARG A 265 -16.74 17.58 12.22
CA ARG A 265 -18.01 16.85 12.29
C ARG A 265 -18.51 16.37 10.92
N LEU A 266 -17.58 15.92 10.06
CA LEU A 266 -17.92 15.41 8.75
C LEU A 266 -18.59 14.04 8.85
N SER A 267 -19.54 13.79 7.95
CA SER A 267 -20.13 12.46 7.80
C SER A 267 -19.14 11.49 7.13
N ASP A 268 -19.27 10.20 7.41
CA ASP A 268 -18.41 9.17 6.81
C ASP A 268 -18.44 9.17 5.27
N PRO A 269 -19.61 9.37 4.62
CA PRO A 269 -19.64 9.56 3.17
C PRO A 269 -18.83 10.76 2.70
N THR A 270 -18.86 11.89 3.42
CA THR A 270 -18.08 13.09 3.07
C THR A 270 -16.58 12.79 3.18
N ILE A 271 -16.14 12.12 4.25
CA ILE A 271 -14.75 11.68 4.41
C ILE A 271 -14.35 10.74 3.25
N GLY A 272 -15.24 9.83 2.86
CA GLY A 272 -15.03 8.97 1.69
C GLY A 272 -14.86 9.75 0.38
N TYR A 273 -15.66 10.77 0.14
CA TYR A 273 -15.50 11.63 -1.06
C TYR A 273 -14.20 12.45 -1.02
N LEU A 274 -13.76 12.91 0.14
CA LEU A 274 -12.46 13.59 0.28
C LEU A 274 -11.31 12.67 -0.10
N ARG A 275 -11.35 11.40 0.33
CA ARG A 275 -10.36 10.38 -0.09
C ARG A 275 -10.38 10.14 -1.59
N ALA A 276 -11.58 10.08 -2.20
CA ALA A 276 -11.69 9.97 -3.67
C ALA A 276 -11.08 11.16 -4.39
N ALA A 277 -11.23 12.37 -3.84
CA ALA A 277 -10.59 13.58 -4.37
C ALA A 277 -9.05 13.45 -4.33
N GLY A 278 -8.50 12.93 -3.23
CA GLY A 278 -7.07 12.58 -3.13
C GLY A 278 -6.65 11.54 -4.18
N GLY A 279 -7.46 10.49 -4.38
CA GLY A 279 -7.26 9.50 -5.44
C GLY A 279 -7.23 10.13 -6.85
N GLY A 280 -8.12 11.08 -7.12
CA GLY A 280 -8.12 11.87 -8.36
C GLY A 280 -6.83 12.67 -8.54
N GLY A 281 -6.35 13.30 -7.47
CA GLY A 281 -5.03 13.97 -7.46
C GLY A 281 -3.88 13.01 -7.76
N SER A 282 -3.91 11.80 -7.21
CA SER A 282 -2.92 10.75 -7.46
C SER A 282 -2.86 10.32 -8.93
N ILE A 283 -4.02 10.15 -9.58
CA ILE A 283 -4.10 9.83 -11.03
C ILE A 283 -3.45 10.96 -11.85
N LEU A 284 -3.80 12.21 -11.55
CA LEU A 284 -3.23 13.37 -12.24
C LEU A 284 -1.72 13.44 -12.06
N SER A 285 -1.22 13.15 -10.86
CA SER A 285 0.21 13.07 -10.56
C SER A 285 0.92 12.02 -11.42
N ALA A 286 0.36 10.82 -11.52
CA ALA A 286 0.94 9.75 -12.33
C ALA A 286 1.01 10.14 -13.82
N MET A 287 -0.01 10.80 -14.35
CA MET A 287 -0.02 11.29 -15.73
C MET A 287 1.09 12.34 -15.96
N ILE A 288 1.22 13.31 -15.06
CA ILE A 288 2.25 14.36 -15.15
C ILE A 288 3.65 13.75 -14.98
N TYR A 289 3.82 12.85 -14.01
CA TYR A 289 5.09 12.17 -13.79
C TYR A 289 5.58 11.42 -15.03
N ALA A 290 4.70 10.74 -15.76
CA ALA A 290 5.01 10.04 -17.00
C ALA A 290 5.58 10.96 -18.10
N VAL A 291 5.39 12.27 -17.98
CA VAL A 291 5.95 13.28 -18.87
C VAL A 291 7.26 13.84 -18.31
N ILE A 292 7.25 14.29 -17.07
CA ILE A 292 8.38 15.04 -16.48
C ILE A 292 9.59 14.15 -16.20
N TYR A 293 9.40 12.85 -15.93
CA TYR A 293 10.52 11.95 -15.62
C TYR A 293 11.57 11.87 -16.73
N ARG A 294 11.18 12.15 -17.99
CA ARG A 294 12.09 12.11 -19.16
C ARG A 294 13.09 13.26 -19.20
N TRP A 295 12.76 14.38 -18.57
CA TRP A 295 13.54 15.62 -18.61
C TRP A 295 14.17 16.00 -17.27
N SER A 296 13.93 15.18 -16.24
CA SER A 296 14.39 15.49 -14.89
C SER A 296 15.27 14.37 -14.36
N SER A 297 16.32 14.73 -13.61
CA SER A 297 17.08 13.72 -12.89
C SER A 297 16.25 13.14 -11.75
N LEU A 298 16.45 11.84 -11.46
CA LEU A 298 15.75 11.18 -10.36
C LEU A 298 15.95 11.88 -9.03
N ARG A 299 17.15 12.40 -8.76
CA ARG A 299 17.45 13.19 -7.58
C ARG A 299 16.58 14.45 -7.47
N SER A 300 16.37 15.14 -8.59
CA SER A 300 15.49 16.33 -8.66
C SER A 300 14.03 15.97 -8.45
N LEU A 301 13.58 14.80 -9.00
CA LEU A 301 12.21 14.31 -8.82
C LEU A 301 11.94 13.94 -7.35
N ILE A 302 12.90 13.29 -6.68
CA ILE A 302 12.80 13.00 -5.24
C ILE A 302 12.74 14.28 -4.42
N ALA A 303 13.62 15.26 -4.72
CA ALA A 303 13.60 16.56 -4.05
C ALA A 303 12.26 17.29 -4.27
N LEU A 304 11.74 17.30 -5.51
CA LEU A 304 10.43 17.86 -5.83
C LEU A 304 9.31 17.18 -5.06
N GLY A 305 9.35 15.84 -4.97
CA GLY A 305 8.41 15.05 -4.19
C GLY A 305 8.43 15.40 -2.69
N ILE A 306 9.62 15.52 -2.10
CA ILE A 306 9.77 15.92 -0.68
C ILE A 306 9.21 17.33 -0.45
N VAL A 307 9.62 18.31 -1.28
CA VAL A 307 9.13 19.69 -1.16
C VAL A 307 7.62 19.75 -1.37
N GLY A 308 7.11 19.05 -2.38
CA GLY A 308 5.68 18.94 -2.64
C GLY A 308 4.91 18.34 -1.47
N SER A 309 5.35 17.21 -0.92
CA SER A 309 4.71 16.57 0.23
C SER A 309 4.77 17.44 1.48
N SER A 310 5.88 18.16 1.71
CA SER A 310 5.97 19.14 2.80
C SER A 310 4.95 20.27 2.63
N PHE A 311 4.83 20.82 1.42
CA PHE A 311 3.82 21.84 1.13
C PHE A 311 2.40 21.29 1.27
N GLY A 312 2.18 20.04 0.86
CA GLY A 312 0.93 19.32 1.08
C GLY A 312 0.57 19.24 2.56
N SER A 313 1.48 18.78 3.41
CA SER A 313 1.27 18.73 4.87
C SER A 313 1.01 20.13 5.44
N PHE A 314 1.73 21.16 4.99
CA PHE A 314 1.52 22.55 5.42
C PHE A 314 0.12 23.06 5.04
N SER A 315 -0.45 22.61 3.90
CA SER A 315 -1.78 23.05 3.44
C SER A 315 -2.90 22.65 4.39
N TYR A 316 -2.70 21.62 5.23
CA TYR A 316 -3.66 21.24 6.27
C TYR A 316 -3.91 22.29 7.34
N LEU A 317 -3.04 23.29 7.48
CA LEU A 317 -3.30 24.46 8.32
C LEU A 317 -4.52 25.27 7.85
N PHE A 318 -4.91 25.11 6.59
CA PHE A 318 -6.04 25.82 5.96
C PHE A 318 -7.28 24.90 5.80
N TYR A 319 -7.32 23.79 6.51
CA TYR A 319 -8.37 22.79 6.42
C TYR A 319 -9.58 23.14 7.29
N TYR A 320 -10.23 24.28 7.03
CA TYR A 320 -11.29 24.84 7.87
C TYR A 320 -12.69 24.79 7.25
N SER A 321 -12.84 24.31 6.03
CA SER A 321 -14.14 24.14 5.37
C SER A 321 -14.14 22.92 4.46
N VAL A 322 -15.32 22.38 4.15
CA VAL A 322 -15.47 21.23 3.26
C VAL A 322 -14.89 21.52 1.88
N SER A 323 -15.12 22.74 1.35
CA SER A 323 -14.56 23.13 0.05
C SER A 323 -13.03 23.20 0.07
N ALA A 324 -12.44 23.78 1.13
CA ALA A 324 -11.00 23.80 1.31
C ALA A 324 -10.45 22.37 1.45
N ALA A 325 -11.16 21.50 2.17
CA ALA A 325 -10.81 20.09 2.33
C ALA A 325 -10.70 19.38 0.98
N PHE A 326 -11.65 19.53 0.08
CA PHE A 326 -11.60 18.93 -1.26
C PHE A 326 -10.37 19.37 -2.06
N VAL A 327 -10.06 20.67 -2.04
CA VAL A 327 -8.89 21.23 -2.74
C VAL A 327 -7.60 20.68 -2.13
N ILE A 328 -7.50 20.69 -0.79
CA ILE A 328 -6.32 20.23 -0.07
C ILE A 328 -6.09 18.73 -0.27
N GLU A 329 -7.13 17.89 -0.15
CA GLU A 329 -7.00 16.44 -0.37
C GLU A 329 -6.57 16.13 -1.81
N THR A 330 -7.16 16.81 -2.81
CA THR A 330 -6.75 16.65 -4.20
C THR A 330 -5.28 17.04 -4.41
N ALA A 331 -4.86 18.18 -3.85
CA ALA A 331 -3.48 18.63 -3.93
C ALA A 331 -2.52 17.69 -3.20
N ASN A 332 -2.89 17.19 -2.01
CA ASN A 332 -2.09 16.23 -1.27
C ASN A 332 -1.97 14.89 -2.00
N GLY A 333 -3.06 14.37 -2.56
CA GLY A 333 -3.01 13.17 -3.39
C GLY A 333 -2.05 13.33 -4.57
N PHE A 334 -2.06 14.50 -5.22
CA PHE A 334 -1.12 14.82 -6.29
C PHE A 334 0.34 14.88 -5.79
N LEU A 335 0.61 15.65 -4.75
CA LEU A 335 1.97 15.92 -4.26
C LEU A 335 2.62 14.69 -3.63
N THR A 336 1.88 13.94 -2.82
CA THR A 336 2.37 12.71 -2.20
C THR A 336 2.64 11.62 -3.25
N THR A 337 1.82 11.53 -4.29
CA THR A 337 2.04 10.55 -5.36
C THR A 337 3.29 10.87 -6.18
N LEU A 338 3.65 12.13 -6.38
CA LEU A 338 4.95 12.49 -6.99
C LEU A 338 6.13 11.93 -6.20
N TRP A 339 6.08 12.01 -4.87
CA TRP A 339 7.07 11.40 -4.00
C TRP A 339 7.12 9.88 -4.17
N ILE A 340 5.96 9.22 -4.10
CA ILE A 340 5.84 7.75 -4.21
C ILE A 340 6.41 7.26 -5.54
N LEU A 341 6.10 7.94 -6.66
CA LEU A 341 6.58 7.56 -7.98
C LEU A 341 8.10 7.73 -8.12
N ALA A 342 8.66 8.83 -7.61
CA ALA A 342 10.10 9.04 -7.61
C ALA A 342 10.83 8.01 -6.74
N MET A 343 10.26 7.64 -5.60
CA MET A 343 10.77 6.59 -4.72
C MET A 343 10.70 5.20 -5.39
N MET A 344 9.60 4.88 -6.09
CA MET A 344 9.48 3.63 -6.84
C MET A 344 10.50 3.56 -7.97
N GLU A 345 10.76 4.67 -8.66
CA GLU A 345 11.80 4.74 -9.66
C GLU A 345 13.19 4.50 -9.07
N MET A 346 13.51 5.09 -7.93
CA MET A 346 14.75 4.80 -7.20
C MET A 346 14.85 3.33 -6.85
N ALA A 347 13.76 2.70 -6.41
CA ALA A 347 13.72 1.28 -6.08
C ALA A 347 14.08 0.39 -7.28
N VAL A 348 13.65 0.74 -8.48
CA VAL A 348 14.00 0.02 -9.72
C VAL A 348 15.50 0.11 -10.02
N TRP A 349 16.12 1.28 -9.83
CA TRP A 349 17.55 1.47 -10.11
C TRP A 349 18.46 0.80 -9.09
N VAL A 350 18.04 0.77 -7.83
CA VAL A 350 18.84 0.17 -6.72
C VAL A 350 18.74 -1.35 -6.70
N ALA A 351 17.67 -1.92 -7.26
CA ALA A 351 17.43 -3.36 -7.24
C ALA A 351 18.49 -4.13 -8.02
N PRO A 352 19.15 -5.15 -7.41
CA PRO A 352 20.09 -6.02 -8.13
C PRO A 352 19.35 -6.78 -9.22
N LYS A 353 19.92 -6.85 -10.44
CA LYS A 353 19.34 -7.53 -11.62
C LYS A 353 18.93 -9.00 -11.41
N THR A 354 19.36 -9.61 -10.32
CA THR A 354 19.09 -11.02 -9.98
C THR A 354 18.10 -11.20 -8.82
N ALA A 355 17.65 -10.08 -8.20
CA ALA A 355 16.76 -10.09 -7.04
C ALA A 355 15.79 -8.87 -7.09
N GLU A 356 15.33 -8.50 -8.28
CA GLU A 356 14.58 -7.26 -8.52
C GLU A 356 13.26 -7.23 -7.74
N ALA A 357 12.49 -8.33 -7.77
CA ALA A 357 11.19 -8.40 -7.11
C ALA A 357 11.30 -8.32 -5.57
N ALA A 358 12.24 -9.06 -4.99
CA ALA A 358 12.44 -9.07 -3.55
C ALA A 358 13.04 -7.75 -3.04
N ALA A 359 13.96 -7.13 -3.80
CA ALA A 359 14.52 -5.81 -3.47
C ALA A 359 13.43 -4.72 -3.53
N PHE A 360 12.61 -4.71 -4.58
CA PHE A 360 11.48 -3.79 -4.69
C PHE A 360 10.49 -3.97 -3.53
N ALA A 361 10.16 -5.23 -3.18
CA ALA A 361 9.27 -5.53 -2.06
C ALA A 361 9.85 -5.07 -0.70
N LEU A 362 11.19 -5.16 -0.51
CA LEU A 362 11.86 -4.64 0.68
C LEU A 362 11.73 -3.12 0.80
N LEU A 363 11.95 -2.39 -0.30
CA LEU A 363 11.86 -0.93 -0.32
C LEU A 363 10.42 -0.45 -0.10
N MET A 364 9.43 -1.14 -0.68
CA MET A 364 8.01 -0.89 -0.40
C MET A 364 7.64 -1.24 1.06
N GLY A 365 8.23 -2.29 1.62
CA GLY A 365 8.09 -2.61 3.04
C GLY A 365 8.64 -1.51 3.94
N ALA A 366 9.79 -0.93 3.61
CA ALA A 366 10.37 0.20 4.32
C ALA A 366 9.47 1.45 4.26
N TYR A 367 8.87 1.74 3.10
CA TYR A 367 7.88 2.80 2.94
C TYR A 367 6.67 2.56 3.86
N ASN A 368 6.04 1.40 3.77
CA ASN A 368 4.86 1.07 4.56
C ASN A 368 5.15 1.10 6.07
N LEU A 369 6.32 0.62 6.49
CA LEU A 369 6.74 0.69 7.88
C LEU A 369 6.96 2.13 8.33
N GLY A 370 7.57 2.97 7.50
CA GLY A 370 7.78 4.38 7.80
C GLY A 370 6.46 5.13 7.98
N THR A 371 5.49 4.90 7.11
CA THR A 371 4.15 5.52 7.22
C THR A 371 3.40 5.05 8.45
N ALA A 372 3.49 3.76 8.82
CA ALA A 372 2.87 3.23 10.02
C ALA A 372 3.48 3.79 11.30
N VAL A 373 4.81 3.90 11.34
CA VAL A 373 5.51 4.56 12.47
C VAL A 373 5.12 6.03 12.55
N GLY A 374 4.98 6.72 11.43
CA GLY A 374 4.51 8.10 11.36
C GLY A 374 3.10 8.24 11.91
N ASP A 375 2.15 7.45 11.45
CA ASP A 375 0.76 7.46 11.92
C ASP A 375 0.66 7.21 13.43
N TYR A 376 1.44 6.24 13.93
CA TYR A 376 1.52 5.95 15.35
C TYR A 376 2.07 7.14 16.17
N LEU A 377 3.21 7.70 15.77
CA LEU A 377 3.85 8.83 16.47
C LEU A 377 2.96 10.09 16.45
N PHE A 378 2.34 10.39 15.32
CA PHE A 378 1.45 11.56 15.23
C PHE A 378 0.15 11.36 16.00
N SER A 379 -0.38 10.12 16.05
CA SER A 379 -1.54 9.79 16.88
C SER A 379 -1.23 9.96 18.37
N ASP A 380 -0.04 9.50 18.79
CA ASP A 380 0.44 9.68 20.16
C ASP A 380 0.62 11.16 20.52
N LEU A 381 1.18 11.95 19.59
CA LEU A 381 1.31 13.39 19.78
C LEU A 381 -0.04 14.10 19.93
N VAL A 382 -1.08 13.72 19.18
CA VAL A 382 -2.43 14.30 19.33
C VAL A 382 -3.02 13.91 20.70
N ASP A 383 -2.92 12.64 21.06
CA ASP A 383 -3.50 12.16 22.32
C ASP A 383 -2.86 12.79 23.57
N TRP A 384 -1.56 13.12 23.55
CA TRP A 384 -0.81 13.50 24.74
C TRP A 384 -0.26 14.93 24.78
N SER A 385 -0.20 15.66 23.63
CA SER A 385 0.55 16.94 23.57
C SER A 385 -0.27 18.21 23.52
N MET A 386 -1.56 18.20 23.50
CA MET A 386 -2.45 19.38 23.27
C MET A 386 -2.13 20.17 21.99
N LEU A 387 -1.31 19.64 21.06
CA LEU A 387 -0.91 20.36 19.86
C LEU A 387 -2.03 20.46 18.83
N GLY A 388 -3.06 19.65 18.92
CA GLY A 388 -4.13 19.55 17.95
C GLY A 388 -3.64 19.20 16.54
N PHE A 389 -4.57 18.98 15.62
CA PHE A 389 -4.25 18.61 14.25
C PHE A 389 -3.38 19.65 13.48
N PRO A 390 -3.61 21.00 13.62
CA PRO A 390 -2.74 21.97 12.95
C PRO A 390 -1.26 21.89 13.39
N GLY A 391 -1.01 21.62 14.69
CA GLY A 391 0.35 21.45 15.18
C GLY A 391 1.04 20.23 14.55
N ILE A 392 0.31 19.12 14.42
CA ILE A 392 0.77 17.92 13.74
C ILE A 392 1.11 18.20 12.28
N ALA A 393 0.25 18.90 11.56
CA ALA A 393 0.47 19.28 10.16
C ALA A 393 1.75 20.12 9.99
N GLY A 394 2.00 21.05 10.91
CA GLY A 394 3.22 21.87 10.94
C GLY A 394 4.48 21.03 11.20
N ILE A 395 4.44 20.13 12.19
CA ILE A 395 5.56 19.20 12.49
C ILE A 395 5.81 18.27 11.30
N SER A 396 4.77 17.72 10.68
CA SER A 396 4.87 16.89 9.49
C SER A 396 5.52 17.63 8.33
N ALA A 397 5.08 18.86 8.05
CA ALA A 397 5.65 19.69 6.99
C ALA A 397 7.15 19.96 7.22
N ALA A 398 7.53 20.37 8.42
CA ALA A 398 8.93 20.63 8.78
C ALA A 398 9.76 19.34 8.74
N GLY A 399 9.26 18.26 9.32
CA GLY A 399 9.91 16.94 9.34
C GLY A 399 10.15 16.41 7.93
N THR A 400 9.15 16.50 7.05
CA THR A 400 9.28 16.12 5.64
C THR A 400 10.36 16.94 4.94
N LEU A 401 10.35 18.26 5.11
CA LEU A 401 11.35 19.13 4.47
C LEU A 401 12.78 18.84 4.95
N ILE A 402 12.96 18.52 6.23
CA ILE A 402 14.27 18.16 6.79
C ILE A 402 14.84 16.92 6.10
N THR A 403 14.01 16.00 5.63
CA THR A 403 14.50 14.78 4.96
C THR A 403 15.26 15.06 3.67
N ILE A 404 15.10 16.24 3.06
CA ILE A 404 15.88 16.66 1.88
C ILE A 404 17.38 16.69 2.16
N ILE A 405 17.78 16.92 3.41
CA ILE A 405 19.17 16.95 3.82
C ILE A 405 19.83 15.58 3.60
N PHE A 406 19.07 14.50 3.80
CA PHE A 406 19.59 13.13 3.64
C PHE A 406 19.91 12.79 2.18
N LEU A 407 19.32 13.50 1.19
CA LEU A 407 19.69 13.32 -0.22
C LEU A 407 21.16 13.61 -0.51
N ARG A 408 21.81 14.45 0.32
CA ARG A 408 23.24 14.80 0.16
C ARG A 408 24.16 13.62 0.53
N PHE A 409 23.68 12.72 1.39
CA PHE A 409 24.45 11.59 1.89
C PHE A 409 24.24 10.32 1.06
N LEU A 410 23.28 10.33 0.13
CA LEU A 410 23.05 9.20 -0.74
C LEU A 410 24.06 9.19 -1.88
N PRO A 411 24.69 8.04 -2.14
CA PRO A 411 25.60 7.85 -3.28
C PRO A 411 24.91 8.13 -4.62
N ASN A 412 25.65 8.65 -5.60
CA ASN A 412 25.09 9.00 -6.90
C ASN A 412 24.61 7.78 -7.71
N ASP A 413 25.19 6.61 -7.49
CA ASP A 413 24.83 5.34 -8.11
C ASP A 413 23.39 4.88 -7.79
N LEU A 414 22.76 5.42 -6.72
CA LEU A 414 21.36 5.16 -6.40
C LEU A 414 20.37 5.87 -7.33
N PHE A 415 20.81 6.86 -8.10
CA PHE A 415 19.94 7.70 -8.91
C PHE A 415 19.97 7.34 -10.41
N GLY A 416 20.61 6.23 -10.78
CA GLY A 416 20.76 5.84 -12.18
C GLY A 416 21.80 6.66 -12.95
N PRO A 417 21.97 6.43 -14.25
CA PRO A 417 22.90 7.21 -15.08
C PRO A 417 22.51 8.69 -15.11
N LEU A 418 23.51 9.56 -15.01
CA LEU A 418 23.34 11.03 -14.99
C LEU A 418 22.84 11.61 -16.32
N GLU A 419 22.89 10.83 -17.40
CA GLU A 419 22.44 11.20 -18.74
C GLU A 419 21.18 10.40 -19.09
N ARG A 420 20.06 11.09 -19.18
CA ARG A 420 18.82 10.64 -19.83
C ARG A 420 18.52 11.46 -21.05
#